data_ce20209116a3e122ab65b04b4592aae0
#
_entry.id   ce20209116a3e122ab65b04b4592aae0
#
_cell.length_a   1.000
_cell.length_b   1.000
_cell.length_c   1.000
_cell.angle_alpha   90.00
_cell.angle_beta   90.00
_cell.angle_gamma   90.00
#
_symmetry.space_group_name_H-M   'P 1'
#
loop_
_entity.id
_entity.type
_entity.pdbx_description
1 polymer ?
#
loop_
_entity_poly.entity_id
_entity_poly.type
_entity_poly.pdbx_seq_one_letter_code
_entity_poly.pdbx_strand_id
1 'polypeptide(L)'
;MSRNTPHIFTSESVGEGHPDKVADYISDSILDACLAQDKTSRVACETLVKSNMVIIAGELTTKAVIDPEKIARQAIREIGYCNRQDDDVFHADTVFFTNLLTEQSPDIAQGVDAREAEGKGHAEQGAGDQGIMFGYAKNEPGFDCCYMPCLLYTSDAADE
;
A
#
# COMPACT_ATOMS: atom_id res chain seq x y z
N MET A 1 34.60 30.16 7.23
CA MET A 1 34.74 29.53 5.90
C MET A 1 33.89 28.27 5.89
N SER A 2 32.71 28.32 5.25
CA SER A 2 31.84 27.15 5.07
C SER A 2 32.58 26.19 4.14
N ARG A 3 32.93 25.01 4.62
CA ARG A 3 33.44 23.94 3.76
C ARG A 3 32.26 23.45 2.93
N ASN A 4 32.24 23.82 1.68
CA ASN A 4 31.27 23.33 0.71
C ASN A 4 31.66 21.88 0.37
N THR A 5 31.44 20.96 1.31
CA THR A 5 31.62 19.55 1.06
C THR A 5 30.41 19.05 0.28
N PRO A 6 30.59 18.39 -0.86
CA PRO A 6 29.48 17.82 -1.62
C PRO A 6 28.74 16.81 -0.72
N HIS A 7 27.43 16.95 -0.66
CA HIS A 7 26.58 15.98 0.02
C HIS A 7 26.16 14.91 -0.98
N ILE A 8 26.49 13.66 -0.68
CA ILE A 8 26.06 12.52 -1.50
C ILE A 8 24.76 11.98 -0.90
N PHE A 9 23.75 11.92 -1.72
CA PHE A 9 22.45 11.34 -1.38
C PHE A 9 22.17 10.16 -2.31
N THR A 10 21.66 9.08 -1.76
CA THR A 10 21.29 7.87 -2.51
C THR A 10 19.86 7.50 -2.23
N SER A 11 19.21 6.88 -3.19
CA SER A 11 17.87 6.30 -3.06
C SER A 11 17.79 5.03 -3.90
N GLU A 12 16.88 4.17 -3.53
CA GLU A 12 16.64 2.90 -4.22
C GLU A 12 15.14 2.64 -4.36
N SER A 13 14.77 1.84 -5.33
CA SER A 13 13.43 1.33 -5.53
C SER A 13 13.52 -0.11 -6.01
N VAL A 14 12.48 -0.88 -5.76
CA VAL A 14 12.34 -2.25 -6.26
C VAL A 14 11.37 -2.29 -7.45
N GLY A 15 11.51 -3.27 -8.32
CA GLY A 15 10.60 -3.47 -9.45
C GLY A 15 9.20 -3.90 -9.01
N GLU A 16 8.23 -3.82 -9.92
CA GLU A 16 6.81 -4.11 -9.66
C GLU A 16 6.57 -5.54 -9.13
N GLY A 17 7.33 -6.51 -9.62
CA GLY A 17 7.24 -7.90 -9.20
C GLY A 17 7.93 -8.22 -7.88
N HIS A 18 8.59 -7.26 -7.24
CA HIS A 18 9.22 -7.50 -5.94
C HIS A 18 8.16 -7.84 -4.88
N PRO A 19 8.38 -8.83 -4.00
CA PRO A 19 7.39 -9.24 -3.00
C PRO A 19 6.82 -8.08 -2.16
N ASP A 20 7.66 -7.12 -1.77
CA ASP A 20 7.21 -5.96 -1.00
C ASP A 20 6.23 -5.08 -1.81
N LYS A 21 6.53 -4.84 -3.11
CA LYS A 21 5.63 -4.09 -3.99
C LYS A 21 4.32 -4.84 -4.25
N VAL A 22 4.40 -6.15 -4.44
CA VAL A 22 3.21 -7.02 -4.57
C VAL A 22 2.35 -6.94 -3.32
N ALA A 23 2.97 -6.98 -2.13
CA ALA A 23 2.27 -6.86 -0.86
C ALA A 23 1.57 -5.51 -0.72
N ASP A 24 2.26 -4.40 -1.01
CA ASP A 24 1.70 -3.05 -1.03
C ASP A 24 0.51 -2.95 -1.99
N TYR A 25 0.69 -3.45 -3.22
CA TYR A 25 -0.35 -3.37 -4.25
C TYR A 25 -1.62 -4.16 -3.88
N ILE A 26 -1.46 -5.31 -3.21
CA ILE A 26 -2.60 -6.08 -2.69
C ILE A 26 -3.31 -5.30 -1.58
N SER A 27 -2.56 -4.75 -0.62
CA SER A 27 -3.13 -3.96 0.48
C SER A 27 -3.88 -2.73 -0.03
N ASP A 28 -3.31 -1.99 -0.98
CA ASP A 28 -3.92 -0.83 -1.61
C ASP A 28 -5.18 -1.20 -2.42
N SER A 29 -5.15 -2.34 -3.12
CA SER A 29 -6.32 -2.83 -3.87
C SER A 29 -7.50 -3.16 -2.95
N ILE A 30 -7.24 -3.68 -1.75
CA ILE A 30 -8.26 -3.94 -0.73
C ILE A 30 -8.82 -2.63 -0.18
N LEU A 31 -7.95 -1.66 0.11
CA LEU A 31 -8.33 -0.31 0.54
C LEU A 31 -9.24 0.35 -0.51
N ASP A 32 -8.82 0.35 -1.76
CA ASP A 32 -9.56 0.95 -2.87
C ASP A 32 -10.95 0.31 -3.05
N ALA A 33 -11.03 -1.02 -2.95
CA ALA A 33 -12.30 -1.74 -3.04
C ALA A 33 -13.27 -1.39 -1.90
N CYS A 34 -12.75 -1.13 -0.71
CA CYS A 34 -13.54 -0.65 0.41
C CYS A 34 -14.03 0.78 0.18
N LEU A 35 -13.12 1.71 -0.17
CA LEU A 35 -13.41 3.12 -0.37
C LEU A 35 -14.35 3.38 -1.55
N ALA A 36 -14.31 2.53 -2.57
CA ALA A 36 -15.22 2.61 -3.70
C ALA A 36 -16.70 2.43 -3.30
N GLN A 37 -16.98 1.66 -2.24
CA GLN A 37 -18.32 1.38 -1.74
C GLN A 37 -18.68 2.18 -0.48
N ASP A 38 -17.70 2.43 0.38
CA ASP A 38 -17.86 3.17 1.63
C ASP A 38 -16.67 4.09 1.87
N LYS A 39 -16.86 5.37 1.57
CA LYS A 39 -15.82 6.42 1.71
C LYS A 39 -15.37 6.65 3.15
N THR A 40 -16.11 6.12 4.12
CA THR A 40 -15.77 6.23 5.55
C THR A 40 -15.05 4.99 6.08
N SER A 41 -14.74 4.03 5.21
CA SER A 41 -14.00 2.82 5.58
C SER A 41 -12.68 3.14 6.27
N ARG A 42 -12.37 2.39 7.31
CA ARG A 42 -11.06 2.33 7.95
C ARG A 42 -10.48 0.96 7.66
N VAL A 43 -9.33 0.95 7.02
CA VAL A 43 -8.70 -0.27 6.50
C VAL A 43 -7.25 -0.31 6.95
N ALA A 44 -6.94 -1.25 7.81
CA ALA A 44 -5.59 -1.61 8.20
C ALA A 44 -5.34 -3.04 7.70
N CYS A 45 -4.92 -3.16 6.45
CA CYS A 45 -4.65 -4.44 5.80
C CYS A 45 -3.15 -4.59 5.56
N GLU A 46 -2.53 -5.48 6.30
CA GLU A 46 -1.14 -5.87 6.13
C GLU A 46 -1.06 -7.12 5.26
N THR A 47 -0.12 -7.14 4.34
CA THR A 47 0.06 -8.27 3.42
C THR A 47 1.47 -8.84 3.52
N LEU A 48 1.58 -10.15 3.62
CA LEU A 48 2.81 -10.90 3.51
C LEU A 48 2.78 -11.75 2.25
N VAL A 49 3.79 -11.58 1.40
CA VAL A 49 4.00 -12.42 0.21
C VAL A 49 5.27 -13.21 0.37
N LYS A 50 5.17 -14.55 0.25
CA LYS A 50 6.34 -15.43 0.30
C LYS A 50 6.12 -16.68 -0.53
N SER A 51 7.03 -16.97 -1.47
CA SER A 51 6.94 -18.11 -2.37
C SER A 51 5.56 -18.15 -3.06
N ASN A 52 4.79 -19.21 -2.93
CA ASN A 52 3.43 -19.31 -3.48
C ASN A 52 2.36 -19.03 -2.42
N MET A 53 2.58 -18.07 -1.53
CA MET A 53 1.66 -17.76 -0.44
C MET A 53 1.43 -16.26 -0.30
N VAL A 54 0.18 -15.90 -0.10
CA VAL A 54 -0.27 -14.56 0.30
C VAL A 54 -1.06 -14.69 1.59
N ILE A 55 -0.66 -13.94 2.61
CA ILE A 55 -1.38 -13.82 3.86
C ILE A 55 -1.75 -12.36 4.03
N ILE A 56 -3.03 -12.09 4.25
CA ILE A 56 -3.51 -10.79 4.66
C ILE A 56 -3.99 -10.84 6.10
N ALA A 57 -3.64 -9.82 6.89
CA ALA A 57 -4.03 -9.73 8.27
C ALA A 57 -4.31 -8.28 8.64
N GLY A 58 -5.07 -8.06 9.70
CA GLY A 58 -5.36 -6.73 10.18
C GLY A 58 -6.82 -6.52 10.49
N GLU A 59 -7.27 -5.28 10.42
CA GLU A 59 -8.58 -4.88 10.92
C GLU A 59 -9.29 -3.96 9.94
N LEU A 60 -10.58 -4.22 9.75
CA LEU A 60 -11.43 -3.43 8.88
C LEU A 60 -12.63 -2.88 9.67
N THR A 61 -13.00 -1.63 9.37
CA THR A 61 -14.32 -1.09 9.71
C THR A 61 -14.91 -0.51 8.44
N THR A 62 -15.84 -1.22 7.84
CA THR A 62 -16.43 -0.84 6.56
C THR A 62 -17.82 -1.42 6.40
N LYS A 63 -18.64 -0.74 5.61
CA LYS A 63 -19.94 -1.25 5.11
C LYS A 63 -19.80 -1.89 3.74
N ALA A 64 -18.63 -1.83 3.14
CA ALA A 64 -18.34 -2.45 1.86
C ALA A 64 -18.42 -3.98 1.95
N VAL A 65 -18.96 -4.59 0.91
CA VAL A 65 -18.94 -6.04 0.74
C VAL A 65 -17.88 -6.39 -0.29
N ILE A 66 -16.79 -6.93 0.17
CA ILE A 66 -15.63 -7.25 -0.68
C ILE A 66 -15.27 -8.74 -0.58
N ASP A 67 -14.61 -9.23 -1.60
CA ASP A 67 -13.98 -10.55 -1.62
C ASP A 67 -12.45 -10.35 -1.69
N PRO A 68 -11.75 -10.39 -0.53
CA PRO A 68 -10.33 -10.11 -0.49
C PRO A 68 -9.48 -11.06 -1.32
N GLU A 69 -9.85 -12.34 -1.42
CA GLU A 69 -9.13 -13.31 -2.23
C GLU A 69 -9.21 -12.97 -3.72
N LYS A 70 -10.41 -12.63 -4.20
CA LYS A 70 -10.61 -12.23 -5.59
C LYS A 70 -9.83 -10.97 -5.94
N ILE A 71 -9.81 -9.99 -5.03
CA ILE A 71 -9.06 -8.74 -5.19
C ILE A 71 -7.56 -9.03 -5.25
N ALA A 72 -7.03 -9.81 -4.30
CA ALA A 72 -5.62 -10.17 -4.28
C ALA A 72 -5.19 -10.91 -5.54
N ARG A 73 -5.96 -11.90 -6.00
CA ARG A 73 -5.68 -12.61 -7.24
C ARG A 73 -5.72 -11.72 -8.47
N GLN A 74 -6.61 -10.73 -8.47
CA GLN A 74 -6.68 -9.76 -9.55
C GLN A 74 -5.46 -8.84 -9.55
N ALA A 75 -5.05 -8.33 -8.40
CA ALA A 75 -3.83 -7.53 -8.24
C ALA A 75 -2.58 -8.30 -8.74
N ILE A 76 -2.45 -9.57 -8.38
CA ILE A 76 -1.35 -10.42 -8.82
C ILE A 76 -1.34 -10.59 -10.36
N ARG A 77 -2.53 -10.69 -10.99
CA ARG A 77 -2.64 -10.76 -12.46
C ARG A 77 -2.23 -9.44 -13.12
N GLU A 78 -2.62 -8.32 -12.54
CA GLU A 78 -2.30 -6.97 -13.06
C GLU A 78 -0.81 -6.68 -13.03
N ILE A 79 -0.10 -7.19 -12.03
CA ILE A 79 1.36 -7.13 -11.96
C ILE A 79 2.02 -8.01 -13.06
N GLY A 80 1.33 -9.06 -13.54
CA GLY A 80 1.82 -9.93 -14.61
C GLY A 80 2.01 -11.39 -14.21
N TYR A 81 1.87 -11.77 -12.94
CA TYR A 81 1.99 -13.16 -12.49
C TYR A 81 0.80 -14.04 -12.88
N CYS A 82 0.59 -14.15 -14.18
CA CYS A 82 -0.50 -14.93 -14.78
C CYS A 82 -0.04 -15.80 -15.96
N ASN A 83 1.25 -15.80 -16.29
CA ASN A 83 1.82 -16.56 -17.38
C ASN A 83 2.51 -17.82 -16.85
N ARG A 84 1.90 -19.00 -17.07
CA ARG A 84 2.37 -20.29 -16.54
C ARG A 84 3.74 -20.74 -17.03
N GLN A 85 4.30 -20.12 -18.06
CA GLN A 85 5.62 -20.48 -18.56
C GLN A 85 6.76 -19.87 -17.73
N ASP A 86 6.48 -18.73 -17.10
CA ASP A 86 7.49 -17.94 -16.39
C ASP A 86 7.28 -17.93 -14.86
N ASP A 87 6.06 -18.24 -14.38
CA ASP A 87 5.64 -18.03 -12.99
C ASP A 87 5.36 -19.35 -12.25
N ASP A 88 6.27 -20.32 -12.33
CA ASP A 88 6.06 -21.65 -11.73
C ASP A 88 5.89 -21.63 -10.20
N VAL A 89 6.43 -20.61 -9.51
CA VAL A 89 6.43 -20.53 -8.05
C VAL A 89 5.33 -19.62 -7.52
N PHE A 90 5.05 -18.49 -8.19
CA PHE A 90 4.05 -17.51 -7.77
C PHE A 90 3.13 -17.21 -8.94
N HIS A 91 1.84 -17.51 -8.80
CA HIS A 91 0.89 -17.35 -9.89
C HIS A 91 -0.51 -17.06 -9.34
N ALA A 92 -1.21 -16.09 -9.94
CA ALA A 92 -2.50 -15.60 -9.50
C ALA A 92 -3.56 -16.71 -9.25
N ASP A 93 -3.56 -17.76 -10.07
CA ASP A 93 -4.56 -18.83 -9.96
C ASP A 93 -4.20 -19.92 -8.95
N THR A 94 -2.90 -20.07 -8.62
CA THR A 94 -2.40 -21.18 -7.79
C THR A 94 -1.86 -20.76 -6.44
N VAL A 95 -1.73 -19.44 -6.19
CA VAL A 95 -1.26 -18.91 -4.91
C VAL A 95 -2.15 -19.38 -3.76
N PHE A 96 -1.54 -19.82 -2.66
CA PHE A 96 -2.24 -20.07 -1.41
C PHE A 96 -2.58 -18.75 -0.74
N PHE A 97 -3.87 -18.50 -0.54
CA PHE A 97 -4.37 -17.27 0.06
C PHE A 97 -4.91 -17.55 1.46
N THR A 98 -4.48 -16.76 2.43
CA THR A 98 -4.95 -16.83 3.80
C THR A 98 -5.46 -15.46 4.23
N ASN A 99 -6.70 -15.41 4.68
CA ASN A 99 -7.35 -14.20 5.16
C ASN A 99 -7.47 -14.24 6.69
N LEU A 100 -6.80 -13.31 7.36
CA LEU A 100 -6.84 -13.09 8.81
C LEU A 100 -7.35 -11.67 9.13
N LEU A 101 -8.10 -11.05 8.22
CA LEU A 101 -8.75 -9.77 8.50
C LEU A 101 -9.89 -9.96 9.49
N THR A 102 -9.98 -9.06 10.46
CA THR A 102 -11.00 -9.04 11.49
C THR A 102 -11.69 -7.67 11.57
N GLU A 103 -12.76 -7.56 12.31
CA GLU A 103 -13.34 -6.26 12.65
C GLU A 103 -12.45 -5.53 13.67
N GLN A 104 -12.39 -4.20 13.54
CA GLN A 104 -11.61 -3.37 14.46
C GLN A 104 -12.15 -3.47 15.90
N SER A 105 -11.24 -3.51 16.86
CA SER A 105 -11.57 -3.50 18.29
C SER A 105 -12.42 -2.27 18.65
N PRO A 106 -13.51 -2.44 19.44
CA PRO A 106 -14.31 -1.33 19.93
C PRO A 106 -13.54 -0.28 20.71
N ASP A 107 -12.47 -0.67 21.40
CA ASP A 107 -11.64 0.24 22.19
C ASP A 107 -10.84 1.20 21.30
N ILE A 108 -10.31 0.71 20.18
CA ILE A 108 -9.63 1.52 19.17
C ILE A 108 -10.64 2.41 18.45
N ALA A 109 -11.82 1.88 18.11
CA ALA A 109 -12.87 2.62 17.45
C ALA A 109 -13.26 3.91 18.20
N GLN A 110 -13.31 3.87 19.54
CA GLN A 110 -13.62 5.05 20.37
C GLN A 110 -12.63 6.21 20.16
N GLY A 111 -11.37 5.91 19.84
CA GLY A 111 -10.34 6.93 19.58
C GLY A 111 -10.37 7.50 18.17
N VAL A 112 -10.85 6.71 17.21
CA VAL A 112 -10.82 7.02 15.76
C VAL A 112 -12.14 7.57 15.26
N ASP A 113 -13.26 7.14 15.84
CA ASP A 113 -14.59 7.58 15.41
C ASP A 113 -14.75 9.09 15.53
N ALA A 114 -15.36 9.66 14.51
CA ALA A 114 -15.62 11.09 14.44
C ALA A 114 -16.41 11.53 15.69
N ARG A 115 -15.81 12.43 16.47
CA ARG A 115 -16.47 13.05 17.62
C ARG A 115 -17.04 14.40 17.18
N GLU A 116 -18.29 14.64 17.49
CA GLU A 116 -18.81 16.01 17.47
C GLU A 116 -18.05 16.80 18.52
N ALA A 117 -17.14 17.64 18.08
CA ALA A 117 -16.52 18.62 18.97
C ALA A 117 -17.61 19.61 19.40
N GLU A 118 -17.87 19.70 20.69
CA GLU A 118 -18.81 20.67 21.24
C GLU A 118 -18.51 22.06 20.67
N GLY A 119 -19.40 22.57 19.79
CA GLY A 119 -19.36 23.89 19.23
C GLY A 119 -18.69 24.09 17.88
N LYS A 120 -18.19 23.04 17.20
CA LYS A 120 -17.72 23.14 15.81
C LYS A 120 -18.48 22.13 14.94
N GLY A 121 -19.22 22.63 13.99
CA GLY A 121 -20.19 21.89 13.16
C GLY A 121 -19.62 20.90 12.16
N HIS A 122 -18.47 20.27 12.40
CA HIS A 122 -17.91 19.20 11.62
C HIS A 122 -17.29 18.16 12.55
N ALA A 123 -17.76 16.92 12.42
CA ALA A 123 -17.13 15.77 13.04
C ALA A 123 -15.81 15.46 12.28
N GLU A 124 -14.68 15.51 12.96
CA GLU A 124 -13.38 15.13 12.40
C GLU A 124 -13.04 13.69 12.81
N GLN A 125 -12.74 12.85 11.83
CA GLN A 125 -12.25 11.50 12.06
C GLN A 125 -10.80 11.57 12.52
N GLY A 126 -10.47 10.88 13.61
CA GLY A 126 -9.10 10.73 14.10
C GLY A 126 -8.26 9.79 13.22
N ALA A 127 -6.93 9.88 13.35
CA ALA A 127 -6.03 8.92 12.74
C ALA A 127 -6.18 7.52 13.37
N GLY A 128 -6.13 6.49 12.53
CA GLY A 128 -6.26 5.09 12.99
C GLY A 128 -5.00 4.54 13.65
N ASP A 129 -3.85 5.17 13.40
CA ASP A 129 -2.55 4.78 13.94
C ASP A 129 -1.66 6.01 14.12
N GLN A 130 -0.56 5.83 14.85
CA GLN A 130 0.52 6.81 14.93
C GLN A 130 1.43 6.67 13.70
N GLY A 131 2.02 7.79 13.27
CA GLY A 131 2.93 7.76 12.13
C GLY A 131 3.85 8.97 12.10
N ILE A 132 4.99 8.78 11.49
CA ILE A 132 5.91 9.85 11.12
C ILE A 132 6.37 9.62 9.70
N MET A 133 6.30 10.65 8.89
CA MET A 133 6.67 10.56 7.48
C MET A 133 7.73 11.61 7.16
N PHE A 134 8.70 11.21 6.34
CA PHE A 134 9.73 12.10 5.82
C PHE A 134 9.60 12.15 4.31
N GLY A 135 9.58 13.35 3.77
CA GLY A 135 9.54 13.58 2.34
C GLY A 135 10.71 14.46 1.91
N TYR A 136 11.28 14.16 0.77
CA TYR A 136 12.27 14.98 0.13
C TYR A 136 11.93 15.16 -1.34
N ALA A 137 11.95 16.40 -1.79
CA ALA A 137 11.74 16.74 -3.18
C ALA A 137 12.66 17.89 -3.57
N LYS A 138 13.18 17.85 -4.78
CA LYS A 138 13.92 18.97 -5.35
C LYS A 138 13.70 19.04 -6.86
N ASN A 139 13.85 20.23 -7.40
CA ASN A 139 13.84 20.43 -8.84
C ASN A 139 15.24 20.15 -9.39
N GLU A 140 15.36 19.16 -10.27
CA GLU A 140 16.63 18.81 -10.92
C GLU A 140 16.64 19.31 -12.37
N PRO A 141 17.72 19.99 -12.82
CA PRO A 141 17.84 20.43 -14.20
C PRO A 141 17.78 19.24 -15.17
N GLY A 142 16.87 19.33 -16.14
CA GLY A 142 16.70 18.29 -17.16
C GLY A 142 15.62 17.25 -16.84
N PHE A 143 14.95 17.35 -15.70
CA PHE A 143 13.83 16.51 -15.34
C PHE A 143 12.61 17.36 -14.98
N ASP A 144 11.46 16.98 -15.51
CA ASP A 144 10.18 17.68 -15.27
C ASP A 144 9.50 17.30 -13.94
N CYS A 145 10.24 16.74 -12.99
CA CYS A 145 9.71 16.31 -11.72
C CYS A 145 10.54 16.77 -10.53
N CYS A 146 9.88 16.92 -9.41
CA CYS A 146 10.42 17.45 -8.16
C CYS A 146 10.74 16.38 -7.11
N TYR A 147 10.48 15.12 -7.38
CA TYR A 147 10.63 14.05 -6.40
C TYR A 147 11.90 13.24 -6.66
N MET A 148 12.63 12.99 -5.60
CA MET A 148 13.65 11.95 -5.63
C MET A 148 13.05 10.64 -5.10
N PRO A 149 13.29 9.57 -5.77
CA PRO A 149 14.12 9.35 -6.95
C PRO A 149 13.28 9.24 -8.25
N CYS A 150 13.11 10.34 -8.94
CA CYS A 150 12.34 10.34 -10.18
C CYS A 150 12.83 9.29 -11.19
N LEU A 151 14.13 9.12 -11.34
CA LEU A 151 14.71 8.12 -12.23
C LEU A 151 14.32 6.69 -11.86
N LEU A 152 14.09 6.41 -10.59
CA LEU A 152 13.67 5.08 -10.13
C LEU A 152 12.19 4.77 -10.44
N TYR A 153 11.35 5.81 -10.54
CA TYR A 153 9.95 5.62 -10.99
C TYR A 153 9.82 5.45 -12.48
N THR A 154 10.80 5.92 -13.25
CA THR A 154 10.79 5.87 -14.72
C THR A 154 11.74 4.85 -15.30
N SER A 155 12.63 4.28 -14.49
CA SER A 155 13.49 3.17 -14.92
C SER A 155 12.70 1.87 -14.83
N ASP A 156 12.59 1.21 -15.94
CA ASP A 156 12.12 -0.17 -16.00
C ASP A 156 13.27 -1.07 -15.54
N ALA A 157 13.37 -1.23 -14.22
CA ALA A 157 14.40 -2.09 -13.61
C ALA A 157 14.10 -3.58 -13.76
N ALA A 158 13.00 -3.94 -14.44
CA ALA A 158 12.60 -5.32 -14.66
C ALA A 158 13.20 -5.93 -15.92
N ASP A 159 13.88 -5.13 -16.78
CA ASP A 159 14.44 -5.58 -18.04
C ASP A 159 15.95 -5.89 -18.00
N GLU A 160 16.57 -5.95 -16.82
CA GLU A 160 17.99 -6.36 -16.67
C GLU A 160 18.16 -7.72 -15.99
#